data_9072338399c43791a05e7c1b29bf0338
#
_entry.id   9072338399c43791a05e7c1b29bf0338
#
_cell.length_a   1.000
_cell.length_b   1.000
_cell.length_c   1.000
_cell.angle_alpha   90.00
_cell.angle_beta   90.00
_cell.angle_gamma   90.00
#
_symmetry.space_group_name_H-M   'P 1'
#
loop_
_entity.id
_entity.type
_entity.pdbx_description
1 polymer ?
#
loop_
_entity_poly.entity_id
_entity_poly.type
_entity_poly.pdbx_seq_one_letter_code
_entity_poly.pdbx_strand_id
1 'polypeptide(L)'
;MIEISVKGKWVHVPALKCGDCSIIVTGKSVKIARVHDEAWLETELADPAHCVEMLRATRRDCDLLTFTQLPPGRAPEYDYYTEPDSIAAVKLNSFKEWWEGLPQETRKNVRRAEKRGVRVRVEPFDDELVKKLVEINNSSPVRQGRPYHHYGKSFEQTKKDHISFVERSDFICAYCEDEVIGYLKVVYRGKVASVLNLCTKDNHQDKRPANALLKVAVERCAEKGITCFTYGMFNYGNKRDTPITVFKMRHGFEEVLVPRYFVPLSLRGKLLLKLGLHRGMLGILPNRMIQIGLEARTKSYSLYRNFISRCSLTSERPNCNRQMGCSNPPAGSNS
;
A
#
# COMPACT_ATOMS: atom_id res chain seq x y z
N MET A 1 1.84 -24.21 4.55
CA MET A 1 0.97 -23.08 4.91
C MET A 1 1.83 -21.86 5.13
N ILE A 2 1.39 -20.70 4.67
CA ILE A 2 2.07 -19.42 4.90
C ILE A 2 1.03 -18.40 5.39
N GLU A 3 1.46 -17.47 6.22
CA GLU A 3 0.57 -16.45 6.74
C GLU A 3 0.67 -15.20 5.86
N ILE A 4 -0.47 -14.68 5.39
CA ILE A 4 -0.54 -13.47 4.54
C ILE A 4 -1.54 -12.47 5.11
N SER A 5 -1.31 -11.19 4.84
CA SER A 5 -2.26 -10.13 5.19
C SER A 5 -3.29 -9.94 4.08
N VAL A 6 -4.58 -10.13 4.40
CA VAL A 6 -5.70 -9.87 3.49
C VAL A 6 -6.60 -8.81 4.10
N LYS A 7 -6.62 -7.62 3.50
CA LYS A 7 -7.39 -6.45 4.00
C LYS A 7 -7.08 -6.14 5.47
N GLY A 8 -5.80 -6.24 5.86
CA GLY A 8 -5.32 -5.96 7.21
C GLY A 8 -5.55 -7.06 8.24
N LYS A 9 -6.07 -8.22 7.85
CA LYS A 9 -6.19 -9.42 8.69
C LYS A 9 -5.20 -10.48 8.24
N TRP A 10 -4.51 -11.11 9.18
CA TRP A 10 -3.61 -12.21 8.93
C TRP A 10 -4.38 -13.52 8.78
N VAL A 11 -4.13 -14.24 7.70
CA VAL A 11 -4.78 -15.53 7.39
C VAL A 11 -3.75 -16.54 6.89
N HIS A 12 -3.91 -17.81 7.26
CA HIS A 12 -3.09 -18.89 6.75
C HIS A 12 -3.62 -19.39 5.41
N VAL A 13 -2.75 -19.46 4.42
CA VAL A 13 -3.09 -19.98 3.09
C VAL A 13 -2.16 -21.14 2.70
N PRO A 14 -2.63 -22.06 1.85
CA PRO A 14 -1.77 -23.07 1.28
C PRO A 14 -0.61 -22.43 0.52
N ALA A 15 0.61 -22.95 0.72
CA ALA A 15 1.79 -22.53 -0.01
C ALA A 15 2.57 -23.74 -0.54
N LEU A 16 3.23 -23.56 -1.67
CA LEU A 16 4.14 -24.51 -2.33
C LEU A 16 5.45 -23.80 -2.63
N LYS A 17 6.57 -24.41 -2.32
CA LYS A 17 7.89 -23.90 -2.73
C LYS A 17 8.16 -24.35 -4.15
N CYS A 18 8.51 -23.42 -5.04
CA CYS A 18 8.88 -23.66 -6.43
C CYS A 18 10.15 -22.87 -6.74
N GLY A 19 11.30 -23.55 -6.74
CA GLY A 19 12.60 -22.87 -6.76
C GLY A 19 12.74 -21.89 -5.61
N ASP A 20 13.11 -20.66 -5.90
CA ASP A 20 13.21 -19.58 -4.92
C ASP A 20 11.87 -18.92 -4.59
N CYS A 21 10.82 -19.20 -5.37
CA CYS A 21 9.50 -18.63 -5.17
C CYS A 21 8.66 -19.43 -4.18
N SER A 22 7.84 -18.75 -3.40
CA SER A 22 6.71 -19.32 -2.67
C SER A 22 5.43 -19.05 -3.45
N ILE A 23 4.75 -20.12 -3.86
CA ILE A 23 3.46 -20.03 -4.55
C ILE A 23 2.36 -20.20 -3.53
N ILE A 24 1.49 -19.19 -3.40
CA ILE A 24 0.33 -19.23 -2.51
C ILE A 24 -0.95 -19.43 -3.30
N VAL A 25 -1.91 -20.17 -2.72
CA VAL A 25 -3.22 -20.38 -3.32
C VAL A 25 -4.27 -19.60 -2.54
N THR A 26 -4.99 -18.74 -3.21
CA THR A 26 -6.02 -17.87 -2.64
C THR A 26 -7.35 -18.00 -3.40
N GLY A 27 -8.45 -17.57 -2.79
CA GLY A 27 -9.78 -17.60 -3.37
C GLY A 27 -10.66 -18.69 -2.73
N LYS A 28 -11.97 -18.42 -2.69
CA LYS A 28 -12.98 -19.36 -2.14
C LYS A 28 -13.59 -20.21 -3.25
N SER A 29 -14.21 -19.56 -4.24
CA SER A 29 -14.90 -20.23 -5.33
C SER A 29 -13.96 -20.49 -6.52
N VAL A 30 -13.11 -19.53 -6.88
CA VAL A 30 -12.05 -19.66 -7.86
C VAL A 30 -10.74 -19.65 -7.10
N LYS A 31 -9.96 -20.70 -7.24
CA LYS A 31 -8.67 -20.84 -6.56
C LYS A 31 -7.54 -20.44 -7.51
N ILE A 32 -6.81 -19.40 -7.13
CA ILE A 32 -5.73 -18.83 -7.93
C ILE A 32 -4.41 -19.01 -7.19
N ALA A 33 -3.47 -19.69 -7.81
CA ALA A 33 -2.07 -19.75 -7.42
C ALA A 33 -1.34 -18.52 -7.92
N ARG A 34 -0.48 -17.93 -7.09
CA ARG A 34 0.35 -16.78 -7.45
C ARG A 34 1.65 -16.76 -6.66
N VAL A 35 2.65 -16.09 -7.17
CA VAL A 35 3.88 -15.82 -6.43
C VAL A 35 3.55 -14.97 -5.19
N HIS A 36 4.07 -15.38 -4.03
CA HIS A 36 3.90 -14.62 -2.80
C HIS A 36 4.69 -13.31 -2.88
N ASP A 37 4.06 -12.21 -2.47
CA ASP A 37 4.68 -10.86 -2.44
C ASP A 37 5.35 -10.41 -3.75
N GLU A 38 4.89 -10.94 -4.89
CA GLU A 38 5.36 -10.57 -6.23
C GLU A 38 5.41 -9.05 -6.44
N ALA A 39 4.36 -8.34 -6.00
CA ALA A 39 4.26 -6.88 -6.13
C ALA A 39 5.33 -6.12 -5.30
N TRP A 40 5.99 -6.78 -4.35
CA TRP A 40 7.05 -6.23 -3.51
C TRP A 40 8.43 -6.75 -3.90
N LEU A 41 8.55 -7.29 -5.12
CA LEU A 41 9.80 -7.76 -5.70
C LEU A 41 10.44 -8.92 -4.91
N GLU A 42 9.62 -9.87 -4.47
CA GLU A 42 10.14 -11.07 -3.78
C GLU A 42 11.11 -11.81 -4.69
N THR A 43 10.60 -12.38 -5.78
CA THR A 43 11.41 -12.98 -6.82
C THR A 43 10.58 -13.27 -8.08
N GLU A 44 11.25 -13.41 -9.21
CA GLU A 44 10.63 -13.78 -10.48
C GLU A 44 10.50 -15.30 -10.58
N LEU A 45 9.41 -15.81 -11.14
CA LEU A 45 9.23 -17.25 -11.38
C LEU A 45 10.08 -17.68 -12.58
N ALA A 46 11.27 -18.23 -12.31
CA ALA A 46 12.25 -18.56 -13.34
C ALA A 46 11.83 -19.74 -14.22
N ASP A 47 11.10 -20.74 -13.67
CA ASP A 47 10.61 -21.91 -14.39
C ASP A 47 9.10 -22.10 -14.17
N PRO A 48 8.27 -21.42 -14.96
CA PRO A 48 6.82 -21.57 -14.87
C PRO A 48 6.31 -22.96 -15.25
N ALA A 49 6.99 -23.67 -16.18
CA ALA A 49 6.58 -25.01 -16.62
C ALA A 49 6.71 -26.01 -15.48
N HIS A 50 7.84 -26.03 -14.80
CA HIS A 50 8.04 -26.85 -13.61
C HIS A 50 7.04 -26.52 -12.51
N CYS A 51 6.74 -25.23 -12.29
CA CYS A 51 5.73 -24.81 -11.31
C CYS A 51 4.33 -25.34 -11.66
N VAL A 52 3.94 -25.33 -12.91
CA VAL A 52 2.67 -25.90 -13.41
C VAL A 52 2.61 -27.40 -13.14
N GLU A 53 3.68 -28.14 -13.44
CA GLU A 53 3.77 -29.59 -13.17
C GLU A 53 3.63 -29.89 -11.69
N MET A 54 4.36 -29.20 -10.83
CA MET A 54 4.27 -29.34 -9.38
C MET A 54 2.87 -29.07 -8.84
N LEU A 55 2.19 -28.01 -9.33
CA LEU A 55 0.82 -27.67 -8.92
C LEU A 55 -0.18 -28.75 -9.34
N ARG A 56 0.00 -29.35 -10.51
CA ARG A 56 -0.82 -30.48 -11.00
C ARG A 56 -0.56 -31.76 -10.22
N ALA A 57 0.71 -32.10 -9.96
CA ALA A 57 1.11 -33.30 -9.24
C ALA A 57 0.63 -33.30 -7.77
N THR A 58 0.64 -32.16 -7.10
CA THR A 58 0.18 -32.03 -5.72
C THR A 58 -1.33 -32.10 -5.56
N ARG A 59 -2.09 -32.34 -6.65
CA ARG A 59 -3.57 -32.38 -6.68
C ARG A 59 -4.23 -31.23 -5.86
N ARG A 60 -3.52 -30.13 -5.76
CA ARG A 60 -4.10 -28.94 -5.13
C ARG A 60 -5.21 -28.44 -6.02
N ASP A 61 -6.34 -28.30 -5.41
CA ASP A 61 -7.56 -27.77 -6.04
C ASP A 61 -7.26 -26.30 -6.42
N CYS A 62 -6.72 -26.09 -7.62
CA CYS A 62 -6.30 -24.80 -8.13
C CYS A 62 -6.76 -24.65 -9.57
N ASP A 63 -7.42 -23.54 -9.89
CA ASP A 63 -8.00 -23.28 -11.21
C ASP A 63 -7.00 -22.62 -12.16
N LEU A 64 -6.24 -21.65 -11.63
CA LEU A 64 -5.31 -20.83 -12.42
C LEU A 64 -4.00 -20.62 -11.67
N LEU A 65 -2.88 -20.59 -12.40
CA LEU A 65 -1.63 -19.96 -11.94
C LEU A 65 -1.52 -18.59 -12.61
N THR A 66 -1.14 -17.55 -11.86
CA THR A 66 -0.78 -16.24 -12.40
C THR A 66 0.54 -15.78 -11.84
N PHE A 67 1.34 -15.16 -12.69
CA PHE A 67 2.63 -14.57 -12.34
C PHE A 67 2.98 -13.45 -13.33
N THR A 68 3.96 -12.60 -12.97
CA THR A 68 4.42 -11.51 -13.84
C THR A 68 5.94 -11.53 -13.96
N GLN A 69 6.46 -10.90 -14.99
CA GLN A 69 7.88 -10.56 -15.10
C GLN A 69 8.20 -9.31 -14.30
N LEU A 70 9.43 -9.22 -13.79
CA LEU A 70 9.85 -8.03 -13.06
C LEU A 70 10.08 -6.84 -14.01
N PRO A 71 9.83 -5.59 -13.54
CA PRO A 71 10.21 -4.40 -14.30
C PRO A 71 11.75 -4.28 -14.43
N PRO A 72 12.26 -3.56 -15.44
CA PRO A 72 11.53 -2.85 -16.47
C PRO A 72 10.80 -3.80 -17.41
N GLY A 73 9.65 -3.36 -17.95
CA GLY A 73 8.84 -4.17 -18.85
C GLY A 73 9.65 -4.75 -20.00
N ARG A 74 9.54 -6.04 -20.22
CA ARG A 74 10.13 -6.80 -21.31
C ARG A 74 9.02 -7.41 -22.15
N ALA A 75 9.31 -7.79 -23.39
CA ALA A 75 8.38 -8.60 -24.17
C ALA A 75 8.05 -9.92 -23.44
N PRO A 76 6.86 -10.51 -23.66
CA PRO A 76 6.52 -11.81 -23.09
C PRO A 76 7.58 -12.86 -23.44
N GLU A 77 8.07 -13.58 -22.43
CA GLU A 77 9.11 -14.63 -22.58
C GLU A 77 8.50 -16.04 -22.67
N TYR A 78 7.24 -16.20 -22.25
CA TYR A 78 6.58 -17.51 -22.17
C TYR A 78 5.35 -17.56 -23.07
N ASP A 79 5.10 -18.70 -23.68
CA ASP A 79 3.93 -18.96 -24.54
C ASP A 79 2.69 -19.35 -23.68
N TYR A 80 2.25 -18.40 -22.82
CA TYR A 80 1.02 -18.50 -22.07
C TYR A 80 0.11 -17.32 -22.36
N TYR A 81 -1.17 -17.45 -22.05
CA TYR A 81 -2.09 -16.32 -22.15
C TYR A 81 -1.64 -15.15 -21.29
N THR A 82 -1.48 -13.99 -21.88
CA THR A 82 -0.94 -12.79 -21.25
C THR A 82 -1.90 -11.61 -21.30
N GLU A 83 -1.88 -10.83 -20.23
CA GLU A 83 -2.46 -9.48 -20.17
C GLU A 83 -1.42 -8.51 -19.61
N PRO A 84 -1.44 -7.24 -20.03
CA PRO A 84 -0.53 -6.26 -19.49
C PRO A 84 -0.98 -5.81 -18.09
N ASP A 85 -0.06 -5.86 -17.11
CA ASP A 85 -0.19 -5.16 -15.84
C ASP A 85 0.38 -3.75 -15.95
N SER A 86 -0.38 -2.78 -15.46
CA SER A 86 0.01 -1.37 -15.45
C SER A 86 0.74 -1.05 -14.15
N ILE A 87 2.05 -0.83 -14.21
CA ILE A 87 2.91 -0.49 -13.07
C ILE A 87 3.36 0.96 -13.18
N ALA A 88 3.39 1.68 -12.06
CA ALA A 88 4.01 2.99 -11.98
C ALA A 88 5.52 2.84 -11.78
N ALA A 89 6.33 3.30 -12.70
CA ALA A 89 7.77 3.19 -12.63
C ALA A 89 8.48 4.47 -13.08
N VAL A 90 9.65 4.71 -12.48
CA VAL A 90 10.64 5.71 -12.91
C VAL A 90 11.87 4.96 -13.39
N LYS A 91 12.31 5.21 -14.61
CA LYS A 91 13.64 4.83 -15.06
C LYS A 91 14.64 5.81 -14.43
N LEU A 92 15.54 5.29 -13.61
CA LEU A 92 16.44 6.10 -12.82
C LEU A 92 17.87 5.94 -13.33
N ASN A 93 18.38 6.96 -14.03
CA ASN A 93 19.78 7.04 -14.46
C ASN A 93 20.62 7.76 -13.40
N SER A 94 20.09 8.87 -12.86
CA SER A 94 20.67 9.61 -11.76
C SER A 94 19.62 10.42 -11.00
N PHE A 95 19.92 10.77 -9.75
CA PHE A 95 19.07 11.69 -8.99
C PHE A 95 18.92 13.05 -9.67
N LYS A 96 20.04 13.59 -10.23
CA LYS A 96 20.05 14.89 -10.91
C LYS A 96 19.09 14.92 -12.09
N GLU A 97 19.18 13.92 -12.97
CA GLU A 97 18.31 13.82 -14.15
C GLU A 97 16.82 13.72 -13.76
N TRP A 98 16.51 12.85 -12.79
CA TRP A 98 15.14 12.76 -12.27
C TRP A 98 14.65 14.09 -11.69
N TRP A 99 15.48 14.74 -10.86
CA TRP A 99 15.12 15.99 -10.22
C TRP A 99 14.86 17.13 -11.21
N GLU A 100 15.73 17.28 -12.22
CA GLU A 100 15.60 18.28 -13.26
C GLU A 100 14.41 18.03 -14.18
N GLY A 101 14.06 16.76 -14.43
CA GLY A 101 12.89 16.33 -15.21
C GLY A 101 11.55 16.56 -14.50
N LEU A 102 11.54 16.76 -13.17
CA LEU A 102 10.28 17.00 -12.45
C LEU A 102 9.63 18.33 -12.82
N PRO A 103 8.26 18.39 -12.83
CA PRO A 103 7.55 19.65 -12.94
C PRO A 103 8.01 20.68 -11.90
N GLN A 104 8.10 21.95 -12.28
CA GLN A 104 8.57 23.03 -11.39
C GLN A 104 7.75 23.08 -10.07
N GLU A 105 6.44 22.84 -10.14
CA GLU A 105 5.59 22.85 -8.95
C GLU A 105 5.93 21.71 -7.98
N THR A 106 6.31 20.55 -8.47
CA THR A 106 6.76 19.42 -7.61
C THR A 106 8.05 19.79 -6.89
N ARG A 107 9.03 20.36 -7.61
CA ARG A 107 10.29 20.84 -7.02
C ARG A 107 10.04 21.95 -5.99
N LYS A 108 9.09 22.87 -6.27
CA LYS A 108 8.67 23.90 -5.31
C LYS A 108 8.04 23.28 -4.06
N ASN A 109 7.23 22.23 -4.20
CA ASN A 109 6.61 21.56 -3.05
C ASN A 109 7.64 20.86 -2.16
N VAL A 110 8.69 20.25 -2.71
CA VAL A 110 9.82 19.70 -1.93
C VAL A 110 10.53 20.81 -1.17
N ARG A 111 10.92 21.91 -1.85
CA ARG A 111 11.57 23.05 -1.20
C ARG A 111 10.69 23.73 -0.15
N ARG A 112 9.35 23.73 -0.36
CA ARG A 112 8.38 24.21 0.62
C ARG A 112 8.35 23.34 1.86
N ALA A 113 8.46 22.01 1.72
CA ALA A 113 8.56 21.12 2.87
C ALA A 113 9.80 21.45 3.71
N GLU A 114 10.97 21.57 3.09
CA GLU A 114 12.24 21.94 3.75
C GLU A 114 12.13 23.30 4.47
N LYS A 115 11.57 24.33 3.81
CA LYS A 115 11.34 25.66 4.39
C LYS A 115 10.37 25.66 5.58
N ARG A 116 9.42 24.71 5.61
CA ARG A 116 8.46 24.52 6.70
C ARG A 116 8.98 23.61 7.81
N GLY A 117 10.29 23.36 7.83
CA GLY A 117 10.96 22.60 8.88
C GLY A 117 10.83 21.08 8.75
N VAL A 118 10.35 20.56 7.60
CA VAL A 118 10.30 19.11 7.39
C VAL A 118 11.72 18.59 7.20
N ARG A 119 12.15 17.70 8.07
CA ARG A 119 13.42 16.97 8.00
C ARG A 119 13.14 15.51 7.72
N VAL A 120 13.95 14.89 6.85
CA VAL A 120 13.78 13.49 6.46
C VAL A 120 15.05 12.73 6.78
N ARG A 121 14.91 11.55 7.38
CA ARG A 121 16.01 10.65 7.71
C ARG A 121 15.59 9.18 7.57
N VAL A 122 16.58 8.31 7.36
CA VAL A 122 16.40 6.86 7.35
C VAL A 122 16.53 6.37 8.78
N GLU A 123 15.56 5.55 9.21
CA GLU A 123 15.49 4.98 10.55
C GLU A 123 15.72 3.47 10.49
N PRO A 124 16.39 2.87 11.50
CA PRO A 124 16.43 1.42 11.64
C PRO A 124 15.04 0.88 11.99
N PHE A 125 14.77 -0.39 11.62
CA PHE A 125 13.52 -1.03 12.04
C PHE A 125 13.66 -1.59 13.46
N ASP A 126 13.27 -0.80 14.42
CA ASP A 126 13.27 -1.10 15.84
C ASP A 126 11.92 -0.76 16.49
N ASP A 127 11.83 -0.98 17.79
CA ASP A 127 10.60 -0.72 18.56
C ASP A 127 10.24 0.77 18.61
N GLU A 128 11.23 1.67 18.58
CA GLU A 128 10.98 3.11 18.54
C GLU A 128 10.37 3.53 17.19
N LEU A 129 10.88 2.99 16.09
CA LEU A 129 10.24 3.21 14.79
C LEU A 129 8.80 2.65 14.77
N VAL A 130 8.58 1.45 15.29
CA VAL A 130 7.24 0.85 15.31
C VAL A 130 6.24 1.73 16.09
N LYS A 131 6.64 2.32 17.22
CA LYS A 131 5.80 3.29 17.95
C LYS A 131 5.41 4.49 17.07
N LYS A 132 6.36 5.06 16.34
CA LYS A 132 6.14 6.15 15.37
C LYS A 132 5.18 5.73 14.25
N LEU A 133 5.31 4.51 13.71
CA LEU A 133 4.40 3.98 12.70
C LEU A 133 2.97 3.82 13.25
N VAL A 134 2.81 3.34 14.49
CA VAL A 134 1.50 3.27 15.16
C VAL A 134 0.86 4.65 15.26
N GLU A 135 1.63 5.66 15.67
CA GLU A 135 1.16 7.04 15.79
C GLU A 135 0.67 7.60 14.45
N ILE A 136 1.47 7.45 13.37
CA ILE A 136 1.09 7.90 12.01
C ILE A 136 -0.15 7.15 11.52
N ASN A 137 -0.23 5.83 11.72
CA ASN A 137 -1.35 5.02 11.27
C ASN A 137 -2.65 5.39 11.99
N ASN A 138 -2.58 5.76 13.26
CA ASN A 138 -3.73 6.16 14.08
C ASN A 138 -4.10 7.65 13.96
N SER A 139 -3.40 8.44 13.16
CA SER A 139 -3.71 9.87 12.97
C SER A 139 -5.02 10.11 12.22
N SER A 140 -5.52 9.14 11.43
CA SER A 140 -6.79 9.28 10.72
C SER A 140 -7.43 7.91 10.45
N PRO A 141 -8.72 7.72 10.82
CA PRO A 141 -9.46 6.48 10.56
C PRO A 141 -9.85 6.32 9.09
N VAL A 142 -9.85 7.41 8.31
CA VAL A 142 -10.24 7.43 6.90
C VAL A 142 -9.15 8.06 6.07
N ARG A 143 -8.68 7.36 5.03
CA ARG A 143 -7.68 7.87 4.08
C ARG A 143 -8.19 7.71 2.65
N GLN A 144 -8.00 8.74 1.83
CA GLN A 144 -8.48 8.75 0.44
C GLN A 144 -9.97 8.36 0.30
N GLY A 145 -10.81 8.80 1.25
CA GLY A 145 -12.24 8.48 1.28
C GLY A 145 -12.59 7.03 1.61
N ARG A 146 -11.67 6.26 2.20
CA ARG A 146 -11.88 4.86 2.60
C ARG A 146 -11.44 4.63 4.04
N PRO A 147 -12.10 3.69 4.77
CA PRO A 147 -11.60 3.25 6.06
C PRO A 147 -10.14 2.79 5.93
N TYR A 148 -9.28 3.29 6.80
CA TYR A 148 -7.86 2.96 6.76
C TYR A 148 -7.61 1.69 7.55
N HIS A 149 -7.21 0.62 6.88
CA HIS A 149 -7.10 -0.72 7.47
C HIS A 149 -5.94 -0.89 8.46
N HIS A 150 -5.04 0.09 8.58
CA HIS A 150 -4.01 0.11 9.61
C HIS A 150 -4.42 0.94 10.83
N TYR A 151 -5.55 1.67 10.78
CA TYR A 151 -6.07 2.43 11.91
C TYR A 151 -6.54 1.50 13.03
N GLY A 152 -6.23 1.83 14.28
CA GLY A 152 -6.60 1.06 15.47
C GLY A 152 -5.75 -0.19 15.72
N LYS A 153 -4.70 -0.44 14.91
CA LYS A 153 -3.79 -1.57 15.14
C LYS A 153 -2.88 -1.32 16.34
N SER A 154 -2.66 -2.38 17.12
CA SER A 154 -1.71 -2.37 18.22
C SER A 154 -0.26 -2.29 17.73
N PHE A 155 0.66 -2.10 18.67
CA PHE A 155 2.10 -2.14 18.43
C PHE A 155 2.52 -3.46 17.75
N GLU A 156 2.10 -4.61 18.31
CA GLU A 156 2.46 -5.93 17.79
C GLU A 156 1.92 -6.16 16.37
N GLN A 157 0.67 -5.74 16.13
CA GLN A 157 0.07 -5.84 14.79
C GLN A 157 0.80 -4.95 13.79
N THR A 158 1.18 -3.74 14.18
CA THR A 158 1.92 -2.81 13.32
C THR A 158 3.32 -3.34 13.04
N LYS A 159 4.02 -3.86 14.06
CA LYS A 159 5.34 -4.51 13.90
C LYS A 159 5.26 -5.67 12.91
N LYS A 160 4.27 -6.55 13.07
CA LYS A 160 4.02 -7.68 12.16
C LYS A 160 3.73 -7.24 10.72
N ASP A 161 2.97 -6.14 10.52
CA ASP A 161 2.66 -5.62 9.18
C ASP A 161 3.91 -5.08 8.45
N HIS A 162 4.93 -4.64 9.18
CA HIS A 162 6.09 -3.96 8.61
C HIS A 162 7.39 -4.77 8.63
N ILE A 163 7.40 -5.96 9.28
CA ILE A 163 8.63 -6.77 9.42
C ILE A 163 9.09 -7.43 8.11
N SER A 164 8.22 -7.55 7.09
CA SER A 164 8.60 -8.15 5.82
C SER A 164 9.72 -7.37 5.14
N PHE A 165 10.73 -8.09 4.60
CA PHE A 165 11.85 -7.54 3.82
C PHE A 165 12.70 -6.48 4.55
N VAL A 166 12.75 -6.48 5.88
CA VAL A 166 13.49 -5.48 6.67
C VAL A 166 14.97 -5.43 6.27
N GLU A 167 15.57 -6.58 6.02
CA GLU A 167 16.99 -6.74 5.65
C GLU A 167 17.38 -6.06 4.33
N ARG A 168 16.38 -5.74 3.50
CA ARG A 168 16.56 -5.07 2.20
C ARG A 168 15.60 -3.89 2.00
N SER A 169 15.29 -3.22 3.11
CA SER A 169 14.37 -2.07 3.09
C SER A 169 15.01 -0.86 3.75
N ASP A 170 14.68 0.32 3.25
CA ASP A 170 14.88 1.57 3.98
C ASP A 170 13.52 2.06 4.51
N PHE A 171 13.50 2.45 5.80
CA PHE A 171 12.39 3.17 6.40
C PHE A 171 12.77 4.65 6.47
N ILE A 172 12.11 5.46 5.67
CA ILE A 172 12.38 6.88 5.52
C ILE A 172 11.29 7.64 6.26
N CYS A 173 11.65 8.42 7.27
CA CYS A 173 10.71 9.13 8.14
C CYS A 173 10.84 10.64 7.99
N ALA A 174 9.71 11.32 7.89
CA ALA A 174 9.62 12.78 7.87
C ALA A 174 9.23 13.32 9.26
N TYR A 175 9.95 14.32 9.69
CA TYR A 175 9.78 15.00 10.97
C TYR A 175 9.49 16.49 10.76
N CYS A 176 8.69 17.06 11.64
CA CYS A 176 8.57 18.50 11.82
C CYS A 176 8.80 18.78 13.30
N GLU A 177 9.88 19.53 13.60
CA GLU A 177 10.41 19.60 14.96
C GLU A 177 10.76 18.18 15.44
N ASP A 178 10.19 17.71 16.56
CA ASP A 178 10.39 16.37 17.10
C ASP A 178 9.27 15.40 16.74
N GLU A 179 8.21 15.88 16.08
CA GLU A 179 7.05 15.08 15.71
C GLU A 179 7.31 14.32 14.40
N VAL A 180 7.07 13.00 14.41
CA VAL A 180 7.03 12.20 13.18
C VAL A 180 5.71 12.47 12.45
N ILE A 181 5.81 12.96 11.21
CA ILE A 181 4.64 13.39 10.40
C ILE A 181 4.39 12.52 9.17
N GLY A 182 5.26 11.55 8.91
CA GLY A 182 5.07 10.61 7.82
C GLY A 182 6.22 9.63 7.69
N TYR A 183 5.97 8.55 6.94
CA TYR A 183 7.00 7.57 6.59
C TYR A 183 6.79 7.01 5.19
N LEU A 184 7.87 6.47 4.64
CA LEU A 184 7.91 5.73 3.40
C LEU A 184 8.82 4.51 3.59
N LYS A 185 8.35 3.32 3.20
CA LYS A 185 9.14 2.08 3.15
C LYS A 185 9.46 1.75 1.71
N VAL A 186 10.75 1.60 1.41
CA VAL A 186 11.26 1.14 0.10
C VAL A 186 11.87 -0.24 0.28
N VAL A 187 11.52 -1.17 -0.62
CA VAL A 187 12.11 -2.52 -0.71
C VAL A 187 13.01 -2.57 -1.94
N TYR A 188 14.19 -3.17 -1.81
CA TYR A 188 15.19 -3.29 -2.88
C TYR A 188 15.33 -4.73 -3.37
N ARG A 189 15.44 -4.91 -4.70
CA ARG A 189 15.73 -6.19 -5.33
C ARG A 189 16.61 -5.97 -6.56
N GLY A 190 17.89 -6.35 -6.47
CA GLY A 190 18.83 -6.14 -7.57
C GLY A 190 18.89 -4.68 -8.00
N LYS A 191 18.49 -4.38 -9.23
CA LYS A 191 18.45 -3.03 -9.82
C LYS A 191 17.06 -2.37 -9.73
N VAL A 192 16.11 -3.00 -9.05
CA VAL A 192 14.74 -2.52 -8.89
C VAL A 192 14.46 -2.20 -7.42
N ALA A 193 13.73 -1.11 -7.19
CA ALA A 193 13.18 -0.78 -5.87
C ALA A 193 11.68 -0.52 -5.96
N SER A 194 10.94 -0.79 -4.88
CA SER A 194 9.51 -0.60 -4.83
C SER A 194 9.06 0.13 -3.57
N VAL A 195 8.18 1.11 -3.71
CA VAL A 195 7.47 1.73 -2.58
C VAL A 195 6.45 0.73 -2.04
N LEU A 196 6.69 0.20 -0.85
CA LEU A 196 5.77 -0.69 -0.16
C LEU A 196 4.69 0.09 0.61
N ASN A 197 5.10 1.11 1.32
CA ASN A 197 4.20 1.98 2.10
C ASN A 197 4.61 3.44 1.94
N LEU A 198 3.63 4.32 1.87
CA LEU A 198 3.80 5.76 2.05
C LEU A 198 2.58 6.28 2.81
N CYS A 199 2.83 6.86 3.96
CA CYS A 199 1.79 7.37 4.84
C CYS A 199 2.24 8.66 5.52
N THR A 200 1.34 9.64 5.61
CA THR A 200 1.59 10.94 6.25
C THR A 200 0.42 11.32 7.14
N LYS A 201 0.64 12.09 8.20
CA LYS A 201 -0.44 12.63 9.03
C LYS A 201 -1.26 13.66 8.26
N ASP A 202 -2.58 13.63 8.42
CA ASP A 202 -3.51 14.51 7.67
C ASP A 202 -3.37 15.98 8.09
N ASN A 203 -3.11 16.25 9.36
CA ASN A 203 -2.91 17.59 9.91
C ASN A 203 -1.61 18.29 9.48
N HIS A 204 -0.71 17.58 8.77
CA HIS A 204 0.55 18.12 8.25
C HIS A 204 0.64 18.09 6.72
N GLN A 205 -0.48 17.90 6.01
CA GLN A 205 -0.52 17.88 4.54
C GLN A 205 -0.04 19.19 3.90
N ASP A 206 -0.27 20.32 4.57
CA ASP A 206 0.21 21.64 4.15
C ASP A 206 1.74 21.69 4.09
N LYS A 207 2.47 20.97 4.96
CA LYS A 207 3.93 20.87 4.99
C LYS A 207 4.52 19.99 3.89
N ARG A 208 3.68 19.30 3.09
CA ARG A 208 4.10 18.48 1.96
C ARG A 208 5.08 17.34 2.29
N PRO A 209 4.90 16.59 3.41
CA PRO A 209 5.86 15.56 3.82
C PRO A 209 6.05 14.45 2.78
N ALA A 210 5.00 14.06 2.07
CA ALA A 210 5.08 13.02 1.03
C ALA A 210 6.05 13.38 -0.11
N ASN A 211 6.15 14.68 -0.46
CA ASN A 211 7.09 15.15 -1.48
C ASN A 211 8.54 15.04 -0.99
N ALA A 212 8.80 15.40 0.27
CA ALA A 212 10.12 15.29 0.88
C ALA A 212 10.56 13.82 1.04
N LEU A 213 9.65 12.96 1.49
CA LEU A 213 9.89 11.51 1.62
C LEU A 213 10.27 10.88 0.27
N LEU A 214 9.52 11.20 -0.78
CA LEU A 214 9.78 10.62 -2.11
C LEU A 214 11.09 11.13 -2.70
N LYS A 215 11.45 12.41 -2.49
CA LYS A 215 12.76 12.96 -2.90
C LYS A 215 13.89 12.14 -2.29
N VAL A 216 13.87 11.91 -0.97
CA VAL A 216 14.91 11.13 -0.28
C VAL A 216 14.90 9.67 -0.72
N ALA A 217 13.73 9.09 -0.98
CA ALA A 217 13.64 7.72 -1.50
C ALA A 217 14.36 7.58 -2.86
N VAL A 218 14.21 8.56 -3.77
CA VAL A 218 14.91 8.55 -5.07
C VAL A 218 16.41 8.79 -4.90
N GLU A 219 16.84 9.68 -3.98
CA GLU A 219 18.26 9.84 -3.63
C GLU A 219 18.87 8.53 -3.17
N ARG A 220 18.22 7.82 -2.25
CA ARG A 220 18.66 6.50 -1.76
C ARG A 220 18.71 5.45 -2.87
N CYS A 221 17.71 5.46 -3.78
CA CYS A 221 17.72 4.58 -4.94
C CYS A 221 18.92 4.85 -5.86
N ALA A 222 19.24 6.12 -6.14
CA ALA A 222 20.37 6.49 -6.97
C ALA A 222 21.71 6.10 -6.32
N GLU A 223 21.88 6.33 -5.02
CA GLU A 223 23.06 5.91 -4.23
C GLU A 223 23.29 4.40 -4.29
N LYS A 224 22.21 3.60 -4.25
CA LYS A 224 22.26 2.13 -4.34
C LYS A 224 22.38 1.61 -5.78
N GLY A 225 22.47 2.47 -6.78
CA GLY A 225 22.54 2.10 -8.20
C GLY A 225 21.29 1.40 -8.72
N ILE A 226 20.11 1.74 -8.17
CA ILE A 226 18.80 1.30 -8.67
C ILE A 226 18.53 1.98 -10.01
N THR A 227 18.09 1.20 -10.99
CA THR A 227 17.77 1.70 -12.34
C THR A 227 16.27 1.77 -12.62
N CYS A 228 15.45 1.09 -11.79
CA CYS A 228 14.01 1.11 -11.91
C CYS A 228 13.38 1.28 -10.53
N PHE A 229 12.65 2.38 -10.32
CA PHE A 229 11.94 2.64 -9.08
C PHE A 229 10.44 2.59 -9.30
N THR A 230 9.73 1.71 -8.59
CA THR A 230 8.31 1.43 -8.80
C THR A 230 7.45 1.90 -7.63
N TYR A 231 6.18 2.21 -7.93
CA TYR A 231 5.18 2.59 -6.91
C TYR A 231 3.84 1.91 -7.17
N GLY A 232 3.81 0.57 -7.05
CA GLY A 232 2.63 -0.23 -7.27
C GLY A 232 1.99 -0.03 -8.65
N MET A 233 0.69 -0.27 -8.77
CA MET A 233 -0.03 -0.11 -10.04
C MET A 233 -0.15 1.35 -10.43
N PHE A 234 0.02 1.67 -11.74
CA PHE A 234 -0.20 3.01 -12.26
C PHE A 234 -1.70 3.34 -12.30
N ASN A 235 -2.49 2.44 -12.90
CA ASN A 235 -3.94 2.53 -12.96
C ASN A 235 -4.57 1.58 -11.94
N TYR A 236 -5.46 2.09 -11.08
CA TYR A 236 -6.23 1.28 -10.15
C TYR A 236 -7.60 0.95 -10.74
N GLY A 237 -7.72 -0.22 -11.35
CA GLY A 237 -8.89 -0.60 -12.14
C GLY A 237 -9.00 0.29 -13.38
N ASN A 238 -10.21 0.63 -13.80
CA ASN A 238 -10.44 1.48 -14.97
C ASN A 238 -10.35 2.99 -14.68
N LYS A 239 -9.64 3.41 -13.62
CA LYS A 239 -9.49 4.82 -13.22
C LYS A 239 -8.11 5.33 -13.57
N ARG A 240 -8.02 6.20 -14.59
CA ARG A 240 -6.77 6.87 -14.97
C ARG A 240 -6.43 8.08 -14.09
N ASP A 241 -7.41 8.86 -13.66
CA ASP A 241 -7.19 10.15 -12.99
C ASP A 241 -7.54 10.13 -11.50
N THR A 242 -6.92 9.21 -10.76
CA THR A 242 -7.03 9.24 -9.29
C THR A 242 -6.02 10.22 -8.68
N PRO A 243 -6.28 10.80 -7.50
CA PRO A 243 -5.31 11.66 -6.83
C PRO A 243 -3.93 11.02 -6.65
N ILE A 244 -3.88 9.70 -6.45
CA ILE A 244 -2.62 8.96 -6.33
C ILE A 244 -1.92 8.80 -7.69
N THR A 245 -2.65 8.61 -8.78
CA THR A 245 -2.08 8.55 -10.13
C THR A 245 -1.48 9.90 -10.50
N VAL A 246 -2.20 10.99 -10.26
CA VAL A 246 -1.71 12.37 -10.47
C VAL A 246 -0.47 12.65 -9.62
N PHE A 247 -0.47 12.20 -8.35
CA PHE A 247 0.72 12.33 -7.48
C PHE A 247 1.93 11.58 -8.06
N LYS A 248 1.75 10.36 -8.55
CA LYS A 248 2.81 9.58 -9.20
C LYS A 248 3.35 10.27 -10.44
N MET A 249 2.49 10.70 -11.35
CA MET A 249 2.88 11.42 -12.57
C MET A 249 3.69 12.67 -12.24
N ARG A 250 3.27 13.46 -11.25
CA ARG A 250 4.01 14.66 -10.81
C ARG A 250 5.41 14.36 -10.26
N HIS A 251 5.66 13.12 -9.83
CA HIS A 251 6.97 12.67 -9.34
C HIS A 251 7.74 11.86 -10.39
N GLY A 252 7.34 11.97 -11.67
CA GLY A 252 8.04 11.34 -12.78
C GLY A 252 7.76 9.86 -12.99
N PHE A 253 6.78 9.30 -12.28
CA PHE A 253 6.35 7.93 -12.56
C PHE A 253 5.52 7.90 -13.83
N GLU A 254 5.89 6.97 -14.70
CA GLU A 254 5.19 6.68 -15.96
C GLU A 254 4.52 5.31 -15.88
N GLU A 255 3.57 5.06 -16.78
CA GLU A 255 2.96 3.77 -16.95
C GLU A 255 3.91 2.82 -17.68
N VAL A 256 4.31 1.75 -17.01
CA VAL A 256 5.07 0.65 -17.61
C VAL A 256 4.19 -0.57 -17.64
N LEU A 257 4.01 -1.14 -18.82
CA LEU A 257 3.26 -2.38 -19.02
C LEU A 257 4.20 -3.57 -18.87
N VAL A 258 3.86 -4.47 -17.94
CA VAL A 258 4.58 -5.73 -17.74
C VAL A 258 3.67 -6.92 -18.06
N PRO A 259 4.19 -8.01 -18.68
CA PRO A 259 3.37 -9.17 -18.99
C PRO A 259 2.92 -9.87 -17.70
N ARG A 260 1.63 -10.07 -17.55
CA ARG A 260 1.06 -10.96 -16.54
C ARG A 260 0.51 -12.20 -17.23
N TYR A 261 1.00 -13.34 -16.82
CA TYR A 261 0.63 -14.63 -17.37
C TYR A 261 -0.51 -15.27 -16.58
N PHE A 262 -1.34 -16.01 -17.31
CA PHE A 262 -2.40 -16.83 -16.74
C PHE A 262 -2.35 -18.23 -17.35
N VAL A 263 -2.10 -19.22 -16.51
CA VAL A 263 -2.00 -20.62 -16.91
C VAL A 263 -3.17 -21.41 -16.33
N PRO A 264 -4.08 -21.97 -17.15
CA PRO A 264 -5.17 -22.77 -16.64
C PRO A 264 -4.66 -24.13 -16.15
N LEU A 265 -5.00 -24.47 -14.90
CA LEU A 265 -4.62 -25.73 -14.27
C LEU A 265 -5.77 -26.75 -14.27
N SER A 266 -7.01 -26.30 -14.50
CA SER A 266 -8.23 -27.12 -14.55
C SER A 266 -9.11 -26.77 -15.74
N LEU A 267 -10.09 -27.61 -16.08
CA LEU A 267 -11.12 -27.29 -17.08
C LEU A 267 -11.90 -26.04 -16.71
N ARG A 268 -12.15 -25.86 -15.41
CA ARG A 268 -12.78 -24.66 -14.87
C ARG A 268 -11.90 -23.43 -15.08
N GLY A 269 -10.59 -23.55 -14.89
CA GLY A 269 -9.61 -22.49 -15.17
C GLY A 269 -9.62 -22.10 -16.65
N LYS A 270 -9.70 -23.05 -17.59
CA LYS A 270 -9.85 -22.77 -19.03
C LYS A 270 -11.12 -21.97 -19.32
N LEU A 271 -12.24 -22.35 -18.72
CA LEU A 271 -13.52 -21.65 -18.89
C LEU A 271 -13.47 -20.23 -18.32
N LEU A 272 -12.86 -20.06 -17.14
CA LEU A 272 -12.68 -18.75 -16.50
C LEU A 272 -11.86 -17.79 -17.38
N LEU A 273 -10.79 -18.26 -18.00
CA LEU A 273 -9.99 -17.46 -18.95
C LEU A 273 -10.82 -17.11 -20.19
N LYS A 274 -11.49 -18.09 -20.80
CA LYS A 274 -12.32 -17.88 -22.00
C LYS A 274 -13.43 -16.85 -21.78
N LEU A 275 -14.01 -16.81 -20.58
CA LEU A 275 -15.07 -15.87 -20.19
C LEU A 275 -14.54 -14.56 -19.61
N GLY A 276 -13.23 -14.38 -19.48
CA GLY A 276 -12.63 -13.18 -18.87
C GLY A 276 -12.86 -13.04 -17.35
N LEU A 277 -13.36 -14.11 -16.69
CA LEU A 277 -13.74 -14.09 -15.27
C LEU A 277 -12.52 -14.02 -14.33
N HIS A 278 -11.32 -14.32 -14.81
CA HIS A 278 -10.04 -14.16 -14.09
C HIS A 278 -9.75 -12.70 -13.70
N ARG A 279 -10.31 -11.73 -14.44
CA ARG A 279 -10.22 -10.29 -14.16
C ARG A 279 -11.03 -9.86 -12.92
N GLY A 280 -11.82 -10.78 -12.35
CA GLY A 280 -12.75 -10.51 -11.25
C GLY A 280 -13.95 -9.67 -11.69
N MET A 281 -14.88 -9.45 -10.77
CA MET A 281 -16.14 -8.72 -11.07
C MET A 281 -15.90 -7.30 -11.62
N LEU A 282 -14.88 -6.60 -11.14
CA LEU A 282 -14.55 -5.24 -11.59
C LEU A 282 -14.00 -5.19 -13.02
N GLY A 283 -13.36 -6.27 -13.50
CA GLY A 283 -12.84 -6.35 -14.86
C GLY A 283 -13.90 -6.72 -15.92
N ILE A 284 -15.10 -7.15 -15.48
CA ILE A 284 -16.20 -7.57 -16.36
C ILE A 284 -17.24 -6.46 -16.49
N LEU A 285 -17.39 -5.63 -15.46
CA LEU A 285 -18.41 -4.57 -15.44
C LEU A 285 -18.02 -3.41 -16.37
N PRO A 286 -18.99 -2.84 -17.13
CA PRO A 286 -18.76 -1.65 -17.93
C PRO A 286 -18.24 -0.49 -17.07
N ASN A 287 -17.33 0.32 -17.60
CA ASN A 287 -16.69 1.45 -16.89
C ASN A 287 -17.71 2.39 -16.23
N ARG A 288 -18.86 2.65 -16.88
CA ARG A 288 -19.93 3.49 -16.33
C ARG A 288 -20.51 2.93 -15.02
N MET A 289 -20.74 1.62 -14.94
CA MET A 289 -21.26 0.98 -13.72
C MET A 289 -20.24 1.02 -12.58
N ILE A 290 -18.95 0.85 -12.91
CA ILE A 290 -17.86 0.96 -11.94
C ILE A 290 -17.79 2.40 -11.40
N GLN A 291 -17.89 3.41 -12.26
CA GLN A 291 -17.87 4.81 -11.86
C GLN A 291 -19.05 5.17 -10.93
N ILE A 292 -20.26 4.77 -11.29
CA ILE A 292 -21.46 5.00 -10.47
C ILE A 292 -21.30 4.35 -9.08
N GLY A 293 -20.84 3.09 -9.03
CA GLY A 293 -20.60 2.39 -7.77
C GLY A 293 -19.51 3.05 -6.90
N LEU A 294 -18.48 3.61 -7.53
CA LEU A 294 -17.40 4.32 -6.84
C LEU A 294 -17.83 5.69 -6.33
N GLU A 295 -18.66 6.42 -7.07
CA GLU A 295 -19.24 7.70 -6.64
C GLU A 295 -20.22 7.52 -5.48
N ALA A 296 -21.12 6.54 -5.56
CA ALA A 296 -22.02 6.18 -4.47
C ALA A 296 -21.25 5.82 -3.19
N ARG A 297 -20.18 5.04 -3.33
CA ARG A 297 -19.30 4.67 -2.23
C ARG A 297 -18.55 5.86 -1.66
N THR A 298 -18.05 6.77 -2.49
CA THR A 298 -17.36 7.99 -2.03
C THR A 298 -18.31 8.91 -1.26
N LYS A 299 -19.56 9.07 -1.73
CA LYS A 299 -20.60 9.80 -1.00
C LYS A 299 -20.91 9.15 0.36
N SER A 300 -21.06 7.82 0.41
CA SER A 300 -21.28 7.09 1.65
C SER A 300 -20.15 7.31 2.67
N TYR A 301 -18.89 7.27 2.24
CA TYR A 301 -17.76 7.51 3.14
C TYR A 301 -17.61 8.97 3.55
N SER A 302 -18.00 9.94 2.72
CA SER A 302 -18.02 11.35 3.12
C SER A 302 -19.05 11.61 4.22
N LEU A 303 -20.22 10.98 4.13
CA LEU A 303 -21.24 11.00 5.18
C LEU A 303 -20.74 10.37 6.49
N TYR A 304 -20.06 9.22 6.40
CA TYR A 304 -19.45 8.55 7.55
C TYR A 304 -18.37 9.41 8.22
N ARG A 305 -17.50 10.05 7.44
CA ARG A 305 -16.49 11.00 7.95
C ARG A 305 -17.12 12.18 8.69
N ASN A 306 -18.17 12.77 8.11
CA ASN A 306 -18.91 13.88 8.73
C ASN A 306 -19.62 13.44 10.03
N PHE A 307 -20.12 12.21 10.07
CA PHE A 307 -20.72 11.63 11.27
C PHE A 307 -19.69 11.45 12.40
N ILE A 308 -18.52 10.84 12.11
CA ILE A 308 -17.45 10.67 13.11
C ILE A 308 -16.92 12.02 13.60
N SER A 309 -16.73 12.99 12.69
CA SER A 309 -16.29 14.35 13.07
C SER A 309 -17.32 15.06 13.97
N ARG A 310 -18.60 14.83 13.78
CA ARG A 310 -19.66 15.36 14.66
C ARG A 310 -19.69 14.65 16.02
N CYS A 311 -19.48 13.33 16.06
CA CYS A 311 -19.43 12.58 17.30
C CYS A 311 -18.21 12.93 18.16
N SER A 312 -17.05 13.20 17.57
CA SER A 312 -15.86 13.66 18.32
C SER A 312 -16.03 15.06 18.90
N LEU A 313 -16.73 15.97 18.20
CA LEU A 313 -17.05 17.31 18.71
C LEU A 313 -18.08 17.30 19.84
N THR A 314 -18.90 16.27 19.95
CA THR A 314 -19.90 16.14 21.04
C THR A 314 -19.32 15.49 22.31
N SER A 315 -18.17 14.79 22.21
CA SER A 315 -17.48 14.22 23.38
C SER A 315 -16.58 15.19 24.15
N GLU A 316 -16.34 16.39 23.62
CA GLU A 316 -15.54 17.45 24.24
C GLU A 316 -16.39 18.53 24.96
N ARG A 317 -17.60 18.23 25.42
CA ARG A 317 -18.28 19.17 26.32
C ARG A 317 -17.67 19.05 27.72
N PRO A 318 -17.11 20.17 28.27
CA PRO A 318 -16.60 20.16 29.63
C PRO A 318 -17.75 19.90 30.60
N ASN A 319 -17.51 19.00 31.55
CA ASN A 319 -18.36 18.78 32.72
C ASN A 319 -18.50 20.11 33.47
N CYS A 320 -19.65 20.74 33.33
CA CYS A 320 -20.02 21.89 34.16
C CYS A 320 -20.26 21.37 35.58
N ASN A 321 -19.28 21.57 36.46
CA ASN A 321 -19.40 21.36 37.91
C ASN A 321 -20.58 22.18 38.44
N ARG A 322 -21.73 21.54 38.68
CA ARG A 322 -22.74 22.04 39.57
C ARG A 322 -22.24 21.75 41.00
N GLN A 323 -21.61 22.74 41.61
CA GLN A 323 -21.55 22.84 43.08
C GLN A 323 -23.01 23.00 43.56
N MET A 324 -23.57 21.91 44.08
CA MET A 324 -24.70 22.03 45.02
C MET A 324 -24.12 22.19 46.41
N GLY A 325 -24.34 23.34 46.97
CA GLY A 325 -24.07 23.60 48.37
C GLY A 325 -24.91 22.68 49.27
N CYS A 326 -24.25 21.90 50.10
CA CYS A 326 -24.86 21.27 51.26
C CYS A 326 -24.72 22.23 52.44
N SER A 327 -25.83 22.85 52.78
CA SER A 327 -26.03 23.51 54.06
C SER A 327 -25.98 22.47 55.20
N ASN A 328 -25.10 22.70 56.17
CA ASN A 328 -25.08 21.96 57.43
C ASN A 328 -26.34 22.28 58.26
N PRO A 329 -26.97 21.30 58.92
CA PRO A 329 -27.91 21.55 60.01
C PRO A 329 -27.14 21.70 61.34
N PRO A 330 -27.70 22.44 62.31
CA PRO A 330 -27.00 22.82 63.55
C PRO A 330 -26.95 21.69 64.56
N ALA A 331 -25.92 21.75 65.42
CA ALA A 331 -25.74 20.86 66.53
C ALA A 331 -26.85 21.06 67.57
N GLY A 332 -27.48 19.94 67.94
CA GLY A 332 -28.40 19.82 69.10
C GLY A 332 -27.76 18.95 70.14
N SER A 333 -27.61 19.52 71.32
CA SER A 333 -27.13 18.98 72.59
C SER A 333 -28.05 17.96 73.23
N ASN A 334 -27.45 17.17 74.18
CA ASN A 334 -28.01 16.39 75.29
C ASN A 334 -28.36 14.90 74.89
N SER A 335 -27.89 13.96 75.57
CA SER A 335 -27.43 13.70 77.00
C SER A 335 -26.75 12.31 76.95
#